data_d8a5655f0382cff400f166949452e962
#
_entry.id   d8a5655f0382cff400f166949452e962
#
_cell.length_a   1.000
_cell.length_b   1.000
_cell.length_c   1.000
_cell.angle_alpha   90.00
_cell.angle_beta   90.00
_cell.angle_gamma   90.00
#
_symmetry.space_group_name_H-M   'P 1'
#
loop_
_entity.id
_entity.type
_entity.pdbx_description
1 polymer ?
#
loop_
_entity_poly.entity_id
_entity_poly.type
_entity_poly.pdbx_seq_one_letter_code
_entity_poly.pdbx_strand_id
1 'polypeptide(L)'
;YEKWFKKLGSGWGAAPSVQIIVDNSLIVMSANHIYKLDLNTGDILQTGDMVAATNFGYTPPTYADGMIFAPLADGRVQAFNAETLESLWVYQDTLKGQSLSPITYSDGYIYTGFWNAETKDANYVCIPVTDEDPTNAQEAKEAAWQYTSLGGFYWAGSVVRGDYVVFGTDDGTSGSDGTGHVLSLNKKTGEVMDSVDVIGDQRSTIAYDKETDRLYFTTKGGYLYSLKLKSDGTFDKDTLKTLNLYDDVDGFNNAAGLLADK
;
A
#
# COMPACT_ATOMS: atom_id res chain seq x y z
N TYR A 1 -21.27 -8.49 21.69
CA TYR A 1 -20.73 -9.73 22.26
C TYR A 1 -19.22 -9.76 22.10
N GLU A 2 -18.45 -9.54 23.21
CA GLU A 2 -17.00 -9.62 23.24
C GLU A 2 -16.58 -11.07 23.39
N LYS A 3 -15.72 -11.58 22.49
CA LYS A 3 -15.22 -12.94 22.55
C LYS A 3 -13.94 -13.02 23.39
N TRP A 4 -13.04 -12.07 23.19
CA TRP A 4 -11.81 -11.88 23.96
C TRP A 4 -11.27 -10.47 23.77
N PHE A 5 -10.36 -10.06 24.63
CA PHE A 5 -9.65 -8.79 24.57
C PHE A 5 -8.15 -9.02 24.81
N LYS A 6 -7.30 -8.37 24.00
CA LYS A 6 -5.85 -8.42 24.15
C LYS A 6 -5.25 -7.02 24.03
N LYS A 7 -4.52 -6.59 25.04
CA LYS A 7 -3.75 -5.35 24.99
C LYS A 7 -2.35 -5.65 24.45
N LEU A 8 -1.96 -5.07 23.33
CA LEU A 8 -0.63 -5.22 22.69
C LEU A 8 0.20 -3.95 22.84
N GLY A 9 -0.43 -2.77 22.84
CA GLY A 9 0.25 -1.49 22.96
C GLY A 9 -0.73 -0.34 23.17
N SER A 10 -0.20 0.87 23.33
CA SER A 10 -1.01 2.07 23.52
C SER A 10 -0.23 3.33 23.09
N GLY A 11 -0.95 4.40 22.74
CA GLY A 11 -0.37 5.65 22.24
C GLY A 11 0.09 5.55 20.80
N TRP A 12 0.55 6.65 20.24
CA TRP A 12 0.90 6.76 18.84
C TRP A 12 2.00 5.79 18.38
N GLY A 13 3.06 5.63 19.17
CA GLY A 13 4.21 4.81 18.80
C GLY A 13 4.02 3.31 19.02
N ALA A 14 2.90 2.89 19.63
CA ALA A 14 2.62 1.49 19.92
C ALA A 14 1.16 1.11 19.68
N ALA A 15 0.42 1.93 18.93
CA ALA A 15 -0.93 1.58 18.49
C ALA A 15 -0.87 0.33 17.61
N PRO A 16 -1.71 -0.69 17.88
CA PRO A 16 -1.80 -1.85 16.99
C PRO A 16 -2.19 -1.44 15.58
N SER A 17 -1.58 -2.07 14.57
CA SER A 17 -1.95 -1.88 13.17
C SER A 17 -3.35 -2.41 12.87
N VAL A 18 -3.88 -2.07 11.71
CA VAL A 18 -4.98 -2.84 11.10
C VAL A 18 -4.51 -4.28 10.97
N GLN A 19 -5.38 -5.22 11.32
CA GLN A 19 -5.07 -6.64 11.39
C GLN A 19 -5.39 -7.33 10.08
N ILE A 20 -4.71 -8.46 9.86
CA ILE A 20 -5.10 -9.41 8.81
C ILE A 20 -5.34 -10.80 9.43
N ILE A 21 -6.19 -11.58 8.78
CA ILE A 21 -6.43 -12.96 9.16
C ILE A 21 -5.66 -13.85 8.19
N VAL A 22 -4.80 -14.72 8.75
CA VAL A 22 -4.07 -15.74 8.00
C VAL A 22 -4.41 -17.09 8.63
N ASP A 23 -5.07 -17.95 7.88
CA ASP A 23 -5.62 -19.21 8.37
C ASP A 23 -6.52 -19.00 9.62
N ASN A 24 -6.16 -19.58 10.74
CA ASN A 24 -6.89 -19.43 12.02
C ASN A 24 -6.17 -18.45 12.98
N SER A 25 -5.38 -17.54 12.45
CA SER A 25 -4.58 -16.59 13.24
C SER A 25 -4.84 -15.15 12.84
N LEU A 26 -4.76 -14.26 13.80
CA LEU A 26 -4.76 -12.82 13.62
C LEU A 26 -3.32 -12.32 13.64
N ILE A 27 -2.91 -11.63 12.58
CA ILE A 27 -1.60 -10.99 12.49
C ILE A 27 -1.76 -9.49 12.74
N VAL A 28 -0.98 -8.95 13.66
CA VAL A 28 -1.03 -7.53 14.04
C VAL A 28 0.35 -7.02 14.42
N MET A 29 0.69 -5.81 13.99
CA MET A 29 1.92 -5.12 14.37
C MET A 29 1.63 -4.13 15.50
N SER A 30 2.54 -3.99 16.46
CA SER A 30 2.46 -2.96 17.50
C SER A 30 3.85 -2.63 18.03
N ALA A 31 4.19 -1.34 18.12
CA ALA A 31 5.54 -0.88 18.43
C ALA A 31 6.58 -1.52 17.50
N ASN A 32 7.54 -2.27 18.03
CA ASN A 32 8.60 -2.96 17.29
C ASN A 32 8.35 -4.47 17.18
N HIS A 33 7.11 -4.91 17.32
CA HIS A 33 6.78 -6.33 17.26
C HIS A 33 5.63 -6.62 16.30
N ILE A 34 5.70 -7.78 15.67
CA ILE A 34 4.60 -8.41 14.97
C ILE A 34 4.14 -9.62 15.78
N TYR A 35 2.82 -9.77 15.91
CA TYR A 35 2.20 -10.81 16.72
C TYR A 35 1.31 -11.70 15.85
N LYS A 36 1.34 -13.00 16.13
CA LYS A 36 0.38 -13.98 15.64
C LYS A 36 -0.45 -14.44 16.83
N LEU A 37 -1.75 -14.19 16.77
CA LEU A 37 -2.69 -14.54 17.84
C LEU A 37 -3.68 -15.60 17.36
N ASP A 38 -4.07 -16.49 18.26
CA ASP A 38 -5.19 -17.41 17.99
C ASP A 38 -6.48 -16.60 17.79
N LEU A 39 -7.17 -16.83 16.68
CA LEU A 39 -8.38 -16.10 16.32
C LEU A 39 -9.53 -16.35 17.29
N ASN A 40 -9.54 -17.47 18.01
CA ASN A 40 -10.60 -17.85 18.92
C ASN A 40 -10.37 -17.39 20.36
N THR A 41 -9.14 -17.43 20.84
CA THR A 41 -8.81 -17.15 22.24
C THR A 41 -8.08 -15.83 22.45
N GLY A 42 -7.44 -15.27 21.43
CA GLY A 42 -6.58 -14.10 21.53
C GLY A 42 -5.22 -14.40 22.15
N ASP A 43 -4.85 -15.66 22.36
CA ASP A 43 -3.54 -16.03 22.87
C ASP A 43 -2.46 -15.72 21.85
N ILE A 44 -1.31 -15.21 22.32
CA ILE A 44 -0.14 -14.97 21.47
C ILE A 44 0.49 -16.34 21.15
N LEU A 45 0.47 -16.71 19.88
CA LEU A 45 1.07 -17.93 19.36
C LEU A 45 2.55 -17.72 19.01
N GLN A 46 2.86 -16.56 18.39
CA GLN A 46 4.20 -16.19 17.96
C GLN A 46 4.40 -14.68 18.11
N THR A 47 5.65 -14.27 18.27
CA THR A 47 6.09 -12.87 18.27
C THR A 47 7.35 -12.76 17.44
N GLY A 48 7.38 -11.81 16.49
CA GLY A 48 8.55 -11.47 15.71
C GLY A 48 9.03 -10.05 16.05
N ASP A 49 10.34 -9.82 15.94
CA ASP A 49 10.96 -8.52 16.17
C ASP A 49 11.06 -7.75 14.85
N MET A 50 10.53 -6.53 14.83
CA MET A 50 10.64 -5.63 13.68
C MET A 50 11.87 -4.72 13.86
N VAL A 51 12.60 -4.49 12.75
CA VAL A 51 13.79 -3.61 12.74
C VAL A 51 13.47 -2.14 12.93
N ALA A 52 12.21 -1.74 12.79
CA ALA A 52 11.69 -0.41 13.07
C ALA A 52 10.22 -0.51 13.46
N ALA A 53 9.69 0.53 14.08
CA ALA A 53 8.25 0.63 14.37
C ALA A 53 7.43 0.87 13.09
N THR A 54 6.11 0.67 13.19
CA THR A 54 5.16 1.07 12.14
C THR A 54 4.98 2.58 12.12
N ASN A 55 4.59 3.12 10.96
CA ASN A 55 4.10 4.50 10.87
C ASN A 55 2.61 4.53 11.24
N PHE A 56 2.30 5.01 12.43
CA PHE A 56 0.92 5.27 12.92
C PHE A 56 -0.04 4.06 12.95
N GLY A 57 0.40 2.86 12.58
CA GLY A 57 -0.44 1.65 12.62
C GLY A 57 -1.60 1.60 11.62
N TYR A 58 -1.68 2.50 10.65
CA TYR A 58 -2.81 2.54 9.70
C TYR A 58 -2.68 1.54 8.55
N THR A 59 -1.46 1.18 8.18
CA THR A 59 -1.23 0.25 7.09
C THR A 59 -1.13 -1.17 7.62
N PRO A 60 -2.00 -2.09 7.17
CA PRO A 60 -1.91 -3.49 7.58
C PRO A 60 -0.64 -4.13 6.99
N PRO A 61 -0.13 -5.20 7.60
CA PRO A 61 0.78 -6.11 6.92
C PRO A 61 0.06 -6.80 5.76
N THR A 62 0.80 -7.31 4.79
CA THR A 62 0.26 -8.08 3.67
C THR A 62 0.75 -9.52 3.77
N TYR A 63 -0.16 -10.48 3.58
CA TYR A 63 0.17 -11.90 3.50
C TYR A 63 0.14 -12.36 2.04
N ALA A 64 1.22 -12.99 1.60
CA ALA A 64 1.26 -13.72 0.34
C ALA A 64 2.43 -14.72 0.35
N ASP A 65 2.26 -15.82 -0.38
CA ASP A 65 3.31 -16.81 -0.66
C ASP A 65 4.03 -17.33 0.60
N GLY A 66 3.28 -17.55 1.68
CA GLY A 66 3.82 -18.02 2.97
C GLY A 66 4.61 -16.97 3.76
N MET A 67 4.58 -15.71 3.33
CA MET A 67 5.29 -14.60 3.96
C MET A 67 4.32 -13.50 4.43
N ILE A 68 4.75 -12.76 5.45
CA ILE A 68 4.11 -11.52 5.91
C ILE A 68 5.04 -10.35 5.58
N PHE A 69 4.55 -9.36 4.87
CA PHE A 69 5.27 -8.13 4.53
C PHE A 69 4.80 -7.00 5.43
N ALA A 70 5.68 -6.48 6.25
CA ALA A 70 5.41 -5.42 7.23
C ALA A 70 5.93 -4.07 6.73
N PRO A 71 5.05 -3.07 6.49
CA PRO A 71 5.46 -1.70 6.18
C PRO A 71 5.91 -1.01 7.48
N LEU A 72 7.16 -0.53 7.50
CA LEU A 72 7.80 0.03 8.68
C LEU A 72 8.26 1.48 8.45
N ALA A 73 8.61 2.15 9.55
CA ALA A 73 9.16 3.51 9.51
C ALA A 73 10.46 3.61 8.69
N ASP A 74 10.80 4.83 8.29
CA ASP A 74 12.00 5.18 7.52
C ASP A 74 12.12 4.45 6.17
N GLY A 75 11.00 4.20 5.51
CA GLY A 75 10.98 3.56 4.19
C GLY A 75 11.40 2.09 4.21
N ARG A 76 11.11 1.37 5.28
CA ARG A 76 11.43 -0.05 5.36
C ARG A 76 10.24 -0.93 5.07
N VAL A 77 10.53 -2.07 4.46
CA VAL A 77 9.64 -3.23 4.39
C VAL A 77 10.41 -4.42 4.92
N GLN A 78 9.84 -5.14 5.89
CA GLN A 78 10.43 -6.37 6.43
C GLN A 78 9.53 -7.55 6.11
N ALA A 79 10.12 -8.64 5.64
CA ALA A 79 9.41 -9.89 5.41
C ALA A 79 9.64 -10.85 6.57
N PHE A 80 8.58 -11.58 6.90
CA PHE A 80 8.58 -12.62 7.92
C PHE A 80 8.03 -13.92 7.34
N ASN A 81 8.53 -15.04 7.82
CA ASN A 81 7.87 -16.32 7.63
C ASN A 81 6.49 -16.30 8.31
N ALA A 82 5.42 -16.60 7.59
CA ALA A 82 4.05 -16.47 8.12
C ALA A 82 3.71 -17.52 9.19
N GLU A 83 4.46 -18.62 9.28
CA GLU A 83 4.25 -19.66 10.27
C GLU A 83 4.98 -19.33 11.58
N THR A 84 6.26 -18.95 11.51
CA THR A 84 7.14 -18.78 12.68
C THR A 84 7.31 -17.34 13.11
N LEU A 85 7.00 -16.36 12.27
CA LEU A 85 7.33 -14.93 12.40
C LEU A 85 8.83 -14.66 12.52
N GLU A 86 9.67 -15.57 12.06
CA GLU A 86 11.11 -15.30 11.88
C GLU A 86 11.29 -14.31 10.72
N SER A 87 12.18 -13.34 10.90
CA SER A 87 12.53 -12.38 9.87
C SER A 87 13.28 -13.06 8.73
N LEU A 88 12.95 -12.72 7.49
CA LEU A 88 13.59 -13.26 6.29
C LEU A 88 14.55 -12.24 5.68
N TRP A 89 14.03 -11.05 5.36
CA TRP A 89 14.80 -9.98 4.74
C TRP A 89 14.24 -8.60 5.08
N VAL A 90 15.02 -7.55 4.80
CA VAL A 90 14.66 -6.15 5.01
C VAL A 90 15.00 -5.33 3.77
N TYR A 91 14.03 -4.62 3.22
CA TYR A 91 14.22 -3.56 2.23
C TYR A 91 14.31 -2.21 2.92
N GLN A 92 15.21 -1.34 2.45
CA GLN A 92 15.34 0.04 2.88
C GLN A 92 15.27 0.98 1.66
N ASP A 93 14.23 1.81 1.58
CA ASP A 93 14.13 2.83 0.52
C ASP A 93 15.24 3.88 0.61
N THR A 94 15.75 4.29 -0.54
CA THR A 94 16.87 5.25 -0.64
C THR A 94 16.52 6.64 -0.12
N LEU A 95 15.25 7.06 -0.26
CA LEU A 95 14.74 8.34 0.22
C LEU A 95 14.16 8.27 1.64
N LYS A 96 14.05 7.07 2.22
CA LYS A 96 13.62 6.82 3.60
C LYS A 96 12.26 7.42 3.96
N GLY A 97 11.34 7.42 3.01
CA GLY A 97 9.98 7.91 3.20
C GLY A 97 9.17 7.06 4.19
N GLN A 98 8.00 7.56 4.58
CA GLN A 98 7.07 6.80 5.41
C GLN A 98 6.40 5.70 4.58
N SER A 99 6.33 4.48 5.12
CA SER A 99 5.68 3.33 4.50
C SER A 99 4.18 3.31 4.86
N LEU A 100 3.40 4.15 4.21
CA LEU A 100 1.97 4.33 4.47
C LEU A 100 1.08 3.74 3.37
N SER A 101 1.65 3.38 2.22
CA SER A 101 0.91 2.75 1.12
C SER A 101 0.70 1.26 1.39
N PRO A 102 -0.47 0.71 1.08
CA PRO A 102 -0.70 -0.73 1.11
C PRO A 102 0.27 -1.47 0.19
N ILE A 103 0.74 -2.63 0.64
CA ILE A 103 1.62 -3.50 -0.14
C ILE A 103 0.76 -4.41 -1.00
N THR A 104 0.97 -4.39 -2.31
CA THR A 104 0.32 -5.28 -3.27
C THR A 104 1.30 -6.38 -3.68
N TYR A 105 0.86 -7.64 -3.69
CA TYR A 105 1.65 -8.79 -4.15
C TYR A 105 1.17 -9.27 -5.52
N SER A 106 2.10 -9.61 -6.40
CA SER A 106 1.84 -10.37 -7.63
C SER A 106 3.09 -11.10 -8.11
N ASP A 107 2.93 -12.40 -8.37
CA ASP A 107 3.91 -13.24 -9.09
C ASP A 107 5.36 -13.16 -8.54
N GLY A 108 5.52 -13.25 -7.24
CA GLY A 108 6.83 -13.23 -6.57
C GLY A 108 7.41 -11.84 -6.36
N TYR A 109 6.60 -10.78 -6.51
CA TYR A 109 6.99 -9.40 -6.26
C TYR A 109 5.96 -8.69 -5.39
N ILE A 110 6.43 -7.73 -4.60
CA ILE A 110 5.59 -6.76 -3.92
C ILE A 110 5.79 -5.36 -4.49
N TYR A 111 4.72 -4.56 -4.45
CA TYR A 111 4.65 -3.20 -4.96
C TYR A 111 4.15 -2.30 -3.84
N THR A 112 4.86 -1.21 -3.55
CA THR A 112 4.46 -0.24 -2.54
C THR A 112 5.11 1.12 -2.78
N GLY A 113 4.51 2.16 -2.25
CA GLY A 113 5.03 3.52 -2.33
C GLY A 113 5.37 4.10 -0.97
N PHE A 114 6.18 5.14 -0.99
CA PHE A 114 6.59 5.89 0.21
C PHE A 114 6.19 7.36 0.10
N TRP A 115 6.19 8.03 1.23
CA TRP A 115 5.86 9.45 1.30
C TRP A 115 6.80 10.20 2.24
N ASN A 116 7.37 11.30 1.80
CA ASN A 116 8.30 12.13 2.58
C ASN A 116 7.65 13.44 3.07
N ALA A 117 6.95 14.11 2.19
CA ALA A 117 6.15 15.31 2.44
C ALA A 117 5.43 15.69 1.13
N GLU A 118 4.44 16.58 1.21
CA GLU A 118 3.62 17.05 0.09
C GLU A 118 4.47 17.57 -1.10
N THR A 119 5.64 18.14 -0.83
CA THR A 119 6.49 18.79 -1.84
C THR A 119 7.88 18.16 -1.95
N LYS A 120 8.02 16.89 -1.57
CA LYS A 120 9.30 16.16 -1.66
C LYS A 120 9.15 14.91 -2.51
N ASP A 121 10.26 14.51 -3.11
CA ASP A 121 10.32 13.25 -3.84
C ASP A 121 10.17 12.05 -2.90
N ALA A 122 9.47 11.03 -3.39
CA ALA A 122 9.44 9.71 -2.79
C ALA A 122 9.35 8.63 -3.89
N ASN A 123 9.66 7.39 -3.52
CA ASN A 123 9.73 6.27 -4.45
C ASN A 123 8.49 5.39 -4.35
N TYR A 124 8.08 4.85 -5.49
CA TYR A 124 7.27 3.64 -5.63
C TYR A 124 8.19 2.52 -6.10
N VAL A 125 8.12 1.35 -5.48
CA VAL A 125 9.11 0.28 -5.68
C VAL A 125 8.46 -1.06 -5.99
N CYS A 126 9.19 -1.89 -6.73
CA CYS A 126 8.94 -3.31 -6.93
C CYS A 126 10.07 -4.10 -6.26
N ILE A 127 9.75 -4.96 -5.33
CA ILE A 127 10.73 -5.73 -4.55
C ILE A 127 10.49 -7.22 -4.80
N PRO A 128 11.51 -8.01 -5.22
CA PRO A 128 11.39 -9.46 -5.31
C PRO A 128 11.28 -10.05 -3.90
N VAL A 129 10.39 -11.04 -3.71
CA VAL A 129 10.12 -11.58 -2.37
C VAL A 129 10.99 -12.79 -1.99
N THR A 130 11.77 -13.32 -2.93
CA THR A 130 12.63 -14.49 -2.68
C THR A 130 13.61 -14.21 -1.55
N ASP A 131 13.68 -15.11 -0.56
CA ASP A 131 14.71 -15.14 0.46
C ASP A 131 15.95 -15.81 -0.15
N GLU A 132 16.98 -15.03 -0.44
CA GLU A 132 18.19 -15.51 -1.16
C GLU A 132 19.26 -16.04 -0.20
N ASP A 133 19.25 -15.57 1.04
CA ASP A 133 20.15 -16.05 2.11
C ASP A 133 19.36 -16.41 3.38
N PRO A 134 18.73 -17.60 3.44
CA PRO A 134 17.95 -18.04 4.60
C PRO A 134 18.74 -18.10 5.92
N THR A 135 20.05 -17.91 5.87
CA THR A 135 20.90 -17.87 7.08
C THR A 135 21.01 -16.44 7.66
N ASN A 136 20.58 -15.44 6.91
CA ASN A 136 20.63 -14.02 7.29
C ASN A 136 19.22 -13.44 7.48
N ALA A 137 18.73 -13.48 8.70
CA ALA A 137 17.41 -12.97 9.06
C ALA A 137 17.14 -11.46 8.76
N GLN A 138 18.15 -10.72 8.34
CA GLN A 138 18.09 -9.33 7.91
C GLN A 138 18.80 -9.12 6.56
N GLU A 139 18.70 -10.09 5.67
CA GLU A 139 19.19 -9.95 4.30
C GLU A 139 18.71 -8.60 3.72
N ALA A 140 19.63 -7.82 3.20
CA ALA A 140 19.31 -6.54 2.57
C ALA A 140 18.71 -6.79 1.18
N LYS A 141 17.45 -6.40 1.00
CA LYS A 141 16.77 -6.48 -0.30
C LYS A 141 16.97 -5.22 -1.12
N GLU A 142 17.05 -5.40 -2.43
CA GLU A 142 17.06 -4.32 -3.39
C GLU A 142 15.75 -4.33 -4.22
N ALA A 143 15.31 -3.15 -4.65
CA ALA A 143 14.20 -3.05 -5.57
C ALA A 143 14.62 -3.50 -6.98
N ALA A 144 13.77 -4.27 -7.65
CA ALA A 144 13.94 -4.60 -9.05
C ALA A 144 13.82 -3.36 -9.95
N TRP A 145 12.96 -2.43 -9.57
CA TRP A 145 12.83 -1.11 -10.15
C TRP A 145 12.20 -0.12 -9.15
N GLN A 146 12.37 1.16 -9.41
CA GLN A 146 11.72 2.24 -8.69
C GLN A 146 11.22 3.33 -9.65
N TYR A 147 10.14 4.00 -9.26
CA TYR A 147 9.59 5.19 -9.89
C TYR A 147 9.53 6.30 -8.86
N THR A 148 10.12 7.46 -9.15
CA THR A 148 10.17 8.60 -8.23
C THR A 148 9.17 9.67 -8.67
N SER A 149 8.40 10.21 -7.73
CA SER A 149 7.45 11.30 -7.95
C SER A 149 7.56 12.36 -6.86
N LEU A 150 7.41 13.61 -7.27
CA LEU A 150 7.21 14.73 -6.35
C LEU A 150 5.86 14.55 -5.63
N GLY A 151 5.83 14.78 -4.31
CA GLY A 151 4.65 14.52 -3.46
C GLY A 151 4.54 13.06 -3.02
N GLY A 152 5.10 12.14 -3.79
CA GLY A 152 5.15 10.71 -3.46
C GLY A 152 3.81 9.99 -3.48
N PHE A 153 3.65 9.02 -2.56
CA PHE A 153 2.58 8.01 -2.58
C PHE A 153 2.00 7.83 -1.18
N TYR A 154 1.08 8.72 -0.80
CA TYR A 154 0.49 8.73 0.52
C TYR A 154 -0.82 7.94 0.52
N TRP A 155 -0.86 6.78 1.19
CA TRP A 155 -1.99 5.83 1.23
C TRP A 155 -2.42 5.25 -0.13
N ALA A 156 -1.73 5.58 -1.21
CA ALA A 156 -2.07 5.15 -2.55
C ALA A 156 -1.80 3.65 -2.75
N GLY A 157 -2.83 2.83 -2.63
CA GLY A 157 -2.76 1.42 -2.96
C GLY A 157 -2.83 1.17 -4.45
N SER A 158 -2.05 0.20 -4.93
CA SER A 158 -2.03 -0.21 -6.33
C SER A 158 -2.94 -1.38 -6.64
N VAL A 159 -3.18 -1.59 -7.92
CA VAL A 159 -3.80 -2.81 -8.46
C VAL A 159 -2.92 -3.38 -9.56
N VAL A 160 -2.77 -4.70 -9.58
CA VAL A 160 -2.11 -5.40 -10.69
C VAL A 160 -3.16 -6.00 -11.61
N ARG A 161 -3.03 -5.73 -12.92
CA ARG A 161 -3.87 -6.29 -13.97
C ARG A 161 -3.02 -6.81 -15.12
N GLY A 162 -2.97 -8.13 -15.26
CA GLY A 162 -2.08 -8.78 -16.23
C GLY A 162 -0.61 -8.46 -15.97
N ASP A 163 0.06 -7.89 -16.95
CA ASP A 163 1.47 -7.53 -16.88
C ASP A 163 1.72 -6.11 -16.37
N TYR A 164 0.70 -5.42 -15.87
CA TYR A 164 0.78 -4.03 -15.49
C TYR A 164 0.38 -3.80 -14.03
N VAL A 165 1.08 -2.88 -13.38
CA VAL A 165 0.72 -2.32 -12.08
C VAL A 165 0.23 -0.89 -12.27
N VAL A 166 -0.90 -0.55 -11.64
CA VAL A 166 -1.51 0.78 -11.70
C VAL A 166 -1.54 1.38 -10.31
N PHE A 167 -1.04 2.59 -10.16
CA PHE A 167 -1.03 3.36 -8.91
C PHE A 167 -1.12 4.85 -9.20
N GLY A 168 -1.43 5.65 -8.18
CA GLY A 168 -1.49 7.10 -8.30
C GLY A 168 -0.43 7.80 -7.47
N THR A 169 -0.25 9.08 -7.73
CA THR A 169 0.69 9.98 -7.03
C THR A 169 -0.05 11.09 -6.31
N ASP A 170 0.62 11.70 -5.33
CA ASP A 170 0.26 13.04 -4.87
C ASP A 170 0.56 14.09 -5.96
N ASP A 171 -0.02 15.29 -5.84
CA ASP A 171 0.11 16.35 -6.84
C ASP A 171 1.39 17.19 -6.68
N GLY A 172 2.19 16.92 -5.64
CA GLY A 172 3.44 17.64 -5.37
C GLY A 172 3.27 19.05 -4.82
N THR A 173 2.06 19.41 -4.38
CA THR A 173 1.77 20.72 -3.81
C THR A 173 1.27 20.60 -2.36
N SER A 174 1.23 21.73 -1.63
CA SER A 174 0.65 21.76 -0.28
C SER A 174 -0.88 21.85 -0.27
N GLY A 175 -1.48 21.98 -1.45
CA GLY A 175 -2.94 22.07 -1.65
C GLY A 175 -3.59 20.71 -1.86
N SER A 176 -4.73 20.75 -2.53
CA SER A 176 -5.46 19.54 -2.94
C SER A 176 -6.08 19.67 -4.33
N ASP A 177 -5.68 20.69 -5.07
CA ASP A 177 -6.21 21.11 -6.37
C ASP A 177 -5.13 21.13 -7.49
N GLY A 178 -3.93 20.68 -7.18
CA GLY A 178 -2.87 20.46 -8.16
C GLY A 178 -3.14 19.26 -9.07
N THR A 179 -2.17 18.90 -9.89
CA THR A 179 -2.28 17.77 -10.82
C THR A 179 -1.52 16.57 -10.27
N GLY A 180 -2.27 15.58 -9.79
CA GLY A 180 -1.75 14.24 -9.53
C GLY A 180 -1.81 13.38 -10.80
N HIS A 181 -1.21 12.21 -10.75
CA HIS A 181 -1.17 11.28 -11.88
C HIS A 181 -1.61 9.88 -11.45
N VAL A 182 -2.33 9.20 -12.32
CA VAL A 182 -2.49 7.75 -12.24
C VAL A 182 -1.70 7.14 -13.39
N LEU A 183 -0.79 6.24 -13.03
CA LEU A 183 0.17 5.64 -13.94
C LEU A 183 -0.10 4.15 -14.11
N SER A 184 0.18 3.65 -15.30
CA SER A 184 0.30 2.22 -15.59
C SER A 184 1.75 1.92 -15.95
N LEU A 185 2.37 0.98 -15.26
CA LEU A 185 3.74 0.54 -15.52
C LEU A 185 3.76 -0.96 -15.83
N ASN A 186 4.69 -1.36 -16.69
CA ASN A 186 5.04 -2.76 -16.80
C ASN A 186 5.54 -3.26 -15.44
N LYS A 187 4.87 -4.24 -14.85
CA LYS A 187 5.13 -4.70 -13.48
C LYS A 187 6.52 -5.31 -13.26
N LYS A 188 7.17 -5.80 -14.33
CA LYS A 188 8.50 -6.42 -14.26
C LYS A 188 9.63 -5.42 -14.50
N THR A 189 9.44 -4.48 -15.41
CA THR A 189 10.50 -3.56 -15.85
C THR A 189 10.41 -2.17 -15.22
N GLY A 190 9.24 -1.78 -14.71
CA GLY A 190 8.98 -0.42 -14.22
C GLY A 190 8.81 0.61 -15.35
N GLU A 191 8.77 0.17 -16.62
CA GLU A 191 8.52 1.06 -17.74
C GLU A 191 7.11 1.64 -17.67
N VAL A 192 7.00 2.97 -17.76
CA VAL A 192 5.72 3.68 -17.80
C VAL A 192 5.06 3.43 -19.16
N MET A 193 3.90 2.80 -19.14
CA MET A 193 3.11 2.52 -20.32
C MET A 193 2.20 3.69 -20.68
N ASP A 194 1.56 4.30 -19.69
CA ASP A 194 0.69 5.47 -19.87
C ASP A 194 0.44 6.18 -18.54
N SER A 195 -0.10 7.40 -18.63
CA SER A 195 -0.49 8.23 -17.50
C SER A 195 -1.79 8.99 -17.80
N VAL A 196 -2.58 9.23 -16.75
CA VAL A 196 -3.76 10.10 -16.77
C VAL A 196 -3.63 11.12 -15.66
N ASP A 197 -3.82 12.39 -16.02
CA ASP A 197 -3.86 13.49 -15.07
C ASP A 197 -5.17 13.49 -14.29
N VAL A 198 -5.07 13.75 -13.00
CA VAL A 198 -6.20 13.84 -12.08
C VAL A 198 -6.09 15.10 -11.22
N ILE A 199 -7.19 15.59 -10.72
CA ILE A 199 -7.20 16.81 -9.87
C ILE A 199 -6.93 16.38 -8.42
N GLY A 200 -5.85 16.91 -7.84
CA GLY A 200 -5.42 16.68 -6.46
C GLY A 200 -4.71 15.33 -6.26
N ASP A 201 -4.33 15.07 -5.02
CA ASP A 201 -3.63 13.86 -4.61
C ASP A 201 -4.48 12.60 -4.84
N GLN A 202 -3.91 11.59 -5.46
CA GLN A 202 -4.54 10.27 -5.53
C GLN A 202 -4.09 9.46 -4.30
N ARG A 203 -4.94 9.38 -3.28
CA ARG A 203 -4.64 8.74 -1.97
C ARG A 203 -5.53 7.55 -1.64
N SER A 204 -6.41 7.15 -2.54
CA SER A 204 -7.23 5.94 -2.37
C SER A 204 -6.55 4.73 -3.01
N THR A 205 -6.85 3.54 -2.50
CA THR A 205 -6.52 2.31 -3.20
C THR A 205 -7.32 2.22 -4.50
N ILE A 206 -6.65 1.92 -5.61
CA ILE A 206 -7.32 1.73 -6.89
C ILE A 206 -8.07 0.39 -6.84
N ALA A 207 -9.39 0.44 -7.00
CA ALA A 207 -10.24 -0.73 -7.11
C ALA A 207 -10.40 -1.16 -8.58
N TYR A 208 -10.41 -2.46 -8.83
CA TYR A 208 -10.70 -3.03 -10.14
C TYR A 208 -11.97 -3.87 -10.07
N ASP A 209 -12.95 -3.48 -10.86
CA ASP A 209 -14.17 -4.26 -11.06
C ASP A 209 -14.05 -5.13 -12.31
N LYS A 210 -14.07 -6.46 -12.09
CA LYS A 210 -13.92 -7.46 -13.16
C LYS A 210 -15.15 -7.54 -14.08
N GLU A 211 -16.33 -7.20 -13.60
CA GLU A 211 -17.57 -7.29 -14.39
C GLU A 211 -17.63 -6.20 -15.45
N THR A 212 -17.29 -4.99 -15.08
CA THR A 212 -17.29 -3.83 -15.98
C THR A 212 -15.93 -3.60 -16.64
N ASP A 213 -14.88 -4.32 -16.22
CA ASP A 213 -13.50 -4.15 -16.64
C ASP A 213 -13.01 -2.71 -16.44
N ARG A 214 -13.26 -2.15 -15.27
CA ARG A 214 -12.96 -0.75 -14.95
C ARG A 214 -12.15 -0.60 -13.67
N LEU A 215 -11.31 0.42 -13.68
CA LEU A 215 -10.62 0.94 -12.51
C LEU A 215 -11.47 2.06 -11.91
N TYR A 216 -11.48 2.15 -10.57
CA TYR A 216 -12.13 3.19 -9.79
C TYR A 216 -11.19 3.70 -8.72
N PHE A 217 -11.13 5.02 -8.55
CA PHE A 217 -10.33 5.66 -7.51
C PHE A 217 -10.85 7.07 -7.21
N THR A 218 -10.49 7.58 -6.04
CA THR A 218 -10.83 8.95 -5.63
C THR A 218 -9.57 9.78 -5.46
N THR A 219 -9.73 11.10 -5.52
CA THR A 219 -8.67 12.05 -5.24
C THR A 219 -9.06 13.02 -4.14
N LYS A 220 -8.06 13.58 -3.46
CA LYS A 220 -8.24 14.61 -2.42
C LYS A 220 -8.87 15.89 -2.97
N GLY A 221 -8.81 16.12 -4.29
CA GLY A 221 -9.55 17.18 -4.96
C GLY A 221 -11.07 17.00 -4.98
N GLY A 222 -11.59 15.92 -4.41
CA GLY A 222 -13.04 15.67 -4.30
C GLY A 222 -13.65 14.98 -5.52
N TYR A 223 -12.87 14.24 -6.26
CA TYR A 223 -13.32 13.55 -7.48
C TYR A 223 -13.29 12.04 -7.34
N LEU A 224 -14.30 11.39 -7.91
CA LEU A 224 -14.29 9.96 -8.22
C LEU A 224 -14.03 9.79 -9.73
N TYR A 225 -13.06 8.96 -10.04
CA TYR A 225 -12.67 8.62 -11.40
C TYR A 225 -12.95 7.17 -11.73
N SER A 226 -13.26 6.91 -13.00
CA SER A 226 -13.31 5.55 -13.51
C SER A 226 -12.81 5.52 -14.96
N LEU A 227 -11.95 4.54 -15.28
CA LEU A 227 -11.45 4.33 -16.64
C LEU A 227 -11.06 2.86 -16.87
N LYS A 228 -10.80 2.49 -18.12
CA LYS A 228 -10.33 1.15 -18.49
C LYS A 228 -8.84 1.14 -18.79
N LEU A 229 -8.20 0.02 -18.48
CA LEU A 229 -6.84 -0.32 -18.91
C LEU A 229 -6.93 -1.28 -20.09
N LYS A 230 -6.25 -0.96 -21.21
CA LYS A 230 -6.15 -1.84 -22.38
C LYS A 230 -5.17 -2.99 -22.13
N SER A 231 -5.21 -3.99 -22.99
CA SER A 231 -4.33 -5.17 -22.90
C SER A 231 -2.84 -4.87 -23.15
N ASP A 232 -2.52 -3.72 -23.74
CA ASP A 232 -1.17 -3.24 -23.96
C ASP A 232 -0.63 -2.35 -22.82
N GLY A 233 -1.42 -2.18 -21.75
CA GLY A 233 -1.06 -1.37 -20.58
C GLY A 233 -1.37 0.11 -20.72
N THR A 234 -1.89 0.57 -21.85
CA THR A 234 -2.32 1.97 -22.00
C THR A 234 -3.74 2.17 -21.45
N PHE A 235 -4.05 3.38 -20.99
CA PHE A 235 -5.40 3.72 -20.58
C PHE A 235 -6.30 3.97 -21.79
N ASP A 236 -7.52 3.48 -21.72
CA ASP A 236 -8.57 3.83 -22.67
C ASP A 236 -9.21 5.15 -22.26
N LYS A 237 -8.58 6.27 -22.68
CA LYS A 237 -8.95 7.63 -22.27
C LYS A 237 -10.36 8.04 -22.70
N ASP A 238 -10.90 7.41 -23.72
CA ASP A 238 -12.29 7.62 -24.17
C ASP A 238 -13.30 7.05 -23.16
N THR A 239 -12.86 6.15 -22.28
CA THR A 239 -13.69 5.58 -21.21
C THR A 239 -13.60 6.34 -19.89
N LEU A 240 -12.76 7.38 -19.80
CA LEU A 240 -12.60 8.18 -18.59
C LEU A 240 -13.94 8.81 -18.20
N LYS A 241 -14.35 8.58 -16.96
CA LYS A 241 -15.50 9.20 -16.33
C LYS A 241 -15.07 9.86 -15.04
N THR A 242 -15.62 11.02 -14.77
CA THR A 242 -15.32 11.82 -13.59
C THR A 242 -16.65 12.26 -12.95
N LEU A 243 -16.74 12.11 -11.64
CA LEU A 243 -17.81 12.62 -10.82
C LEU A 243 -17.21 13.60 -9.81
N ASN A 244 -17.70 14.85 -9.80
CA ASN A 244 -17.33 15.82 -8.78
C ASN A 244 -18.21 15.58 -7.55
N LEU A 245 -17.61 15.09 -6.47
CA LEU A 245 -18.33 14.68 -5.26
C LEU A 245 -18.88 15.89 -4.47
N TYR A 246 -18.33 17.08 -4.67
CA TYR A 246 -18.83 18.30 -4.02
C TYR A 246 -20.08 18.87 -4.70
N ASP A 247 -20.10 18.81 -6.05
CA ASP A 247 -21.15 19.43 -6.84
C ASP A 247 -22.24 18.44 -7.23
N ASP A 248 -21.87 17.18 -7.46
CA ASP A 248 -22.75 16.15 -8.02
C ASP A 248 -23.42 15.26 -6.94
N VAL A 249 -22.99 15.37 -5.68
CA VAL A 249 -23.52 14.57 -4.56
C VAL A 249 -24.00 15.46 -3.42
N ASP A 250 -25.30 15.52 -3.20
CA ASP A 250 -25.90 16.29 -2.12
C ASP A 250 -25.40 15.86 -0.73
N GLY A 251 -24.99 16.82 0.08
CA GLY A 251 -24.56 16.58 1.46
C GLY A 251 -23.17 15.98 1.64
N PHE A 252 -22.39 15.91 0.56
CA PHE A 252 -21.00 15.49 0.65
C PHE A 252 -20.16 16.60 1.29
N ASN A 253 -19.70 16.35 2.51
CA ASN A 253 -18.86 17.27 3.27
C ASN A 253 -17.47 16.69 3.45
N ASN A 254 -16.51 17.15 2.64
CA ASN A 254 -15.08 17.15 2.96
C ASN A 254 -14.48 15.82 3.46
N ALA A 255 -14.91 14.70 2.92
CA ALA A 255 -14.27 13.42 3.20
C ALA A 255 -13.00 13.33 2.35
N ALA A 256 -11.85 13.59 2.95
CA ALA A 256 -10.58 13.23 2.35
C ALA A 256 -10.53 11.71 2.17
N GLY A 257 -10.54 11.26 0.92
CA GLY A 257 -10.40 9.85 0.58
C GLY A 257 -11.66 9.03 0.86
N LEU A 258 -12.61 9.04 -0.05
CA LEU A 258 -13.56 7.94 -0.14
C LEU A 258 -12.79 6.69 -0.53
N LEU A 259 -12.70 5.74 0.40
CA LEU A 259 -12.40 4.38 0.04
C LEU A 259 -13.59 3.89 -0.78
N ALA A 260 -13.34 3.48 -2.00
CA ALA A 260 -14.34 2.73 -2.75
C ALA A 260 -14.55 1.42 -1.99
N ASP A 261 -15.57 1.38 -1.17
CA ASP A 261 -16.01 0.13 -0.56
C ASP A 261 -16.79 -0.69 -1.58
N LYS A 262 -16.55 -1.97 -1.56
CA LYS A 262 -17.26 -2.92 -2.42
C LYS A 262 -18.61 -3.26 -1.81
#